data_b05282ab57ff56c1fcf6baf101d0c03d
#
_entry.id   b05282ab57ff56c1fcf6baf101d0c03d
#
_cell.length_a   1.000
_cell.length_b   1.000
_cell.length_c   1.000
_cell.angle_alpha   90.00
_cell.angle_beta   90.00
_cell.angle_gamma   90.00
#
_symmetry.space_group_name_H-M   'P 1'
#
loop_
_entity.id
_entity.type
_entity.pdbx_description
1 polymer ?
#
loop_
_entity_poly.entity_id
_entity_poly.type
_entity_poly.pdbx_seq_one_letter_code
_entity_poly.pdbx_strand_id
1 'polypeptide(L)'
;MSKILVVDDDLDILSVMEILLSMKGFEVMINSRGENTFPKIDAFKPDLILLDVLISGYDGRVICKQLKSDAKTKHIPVIMFSAHPSAASTISDYGADDFISKPFDLDNLVKKVNKQLEIHHN
;
A
#
# COMPACT_ATOMS: atom_id res chain seq x y z
N MET A 1 -17.58 -3.49 0.99
CA MET A 1 -16.57 -3.03 0.03
C MET A 1 -15.26 -2.74 0.77
N SER A 2 -14.20 -3.42 0.39
CA SER A 2 -12.90 -3.21 1.05
C SER A 2 -12.30 -1.87 0.66
N LYS A 3 -11.65 -1.23 1.62
CA LYS A 3 -11.03 0.09 1.44
C LYS A 3 -9.53 -0.05 1.26
N ILE A 4 -9.00 0.55 0.19
CA ILE A 4 -7.57 0.52 -0.10
C ILE A 4 -7.03 1.94 -0.14
N LEU A 5 -5.96 2.20 0.63
CA LEU A 5 -5.21 3.44 0.55
C LEU A 5 -3.97 3.21 -0.30
N VAL A 6 -3.77 4.04 -1.32
CA VAL A 6 -2.59 3.96 -2.20
C VAL A 6 -1.72 5.19 -1.95
N VAL A 7 -0.45 4.96 -1.60
CA VAL A 7 0.51 6.03 -1.30
C VAL A 7 1.67 5.96 -2.29
N ASP A 8 1.80 6.97 -3.14
CA ASP A 8 2.84 7.10 -4.15
C ASP A 8 2.93 8.57 -4.57
N ASP A 9 4.13 9.09 -4.79
CA ASP A 9 4.29 10.48 -5.24
C ASP A 9 4.09 10.66 -6.75
N ASP A 10 3.97 9.58 -7.50
CA ASP A 10 3.68 9.61 -8.94
C ASP A 10 2.18 9.71 -9.16
N LEU A 11 1.72 10.89 -9.58
CA LEU A 11 0.30 11.15 -9.76
C LEU A 11 -0.35 10.29 -10.84
N ASP A 12 0.41 9.91 -11.86
CA ASP A 12 -0.11 9.05 -12.93
C ASP A 12 -0.37 7.65 -12.41
N ILE A 13 0.54 7.11 -11.60
CA ILE A 13 0.35 5.80 -10.98
C ILE A 13 -0.86 5.83 -10.05
N LEU A 14 -1.00 6.88 -9.24
CA LEU A 14 -2.16 7.01 -8.34
C LEU A 14 -3.48 7.02 -9.12
N SER A 15 -3.54 7.78 -10.21
CA SER A 15 -4.75 7.86 -11.02
C SER A 15 -5.10 6.52 -11.64
N VAL A 16 -4.11 5.81 -12.19
CA VAL A 16 -4.33 4.50 -12.79
C VAL A 16 -4.79 3.49 -11.74
N MET A 17 -4.14 3.45 -10.60
CA MET A 17 -4.52 2.53 -9.52
C MET A 17 -5.93 2.80 -9.00
N GLU A 18 -6.27 4.08 -8.83
CA GLU A 18 -7.61 4.45 -8.36
C GLU A 18 -8.68 3.93 -9.33
N ILE A 19 -8.49 4.15 -10.62
CA ILE A 19 -9.43 3.71 -11.64
C ILE A 19 -9.53 2.18 -11.67
N LEU A 20 -8.40 1.51 -11.76
CA LEU A 20 -8.38 0.05 -11.93
C LEU A 20 -8.92 -0.68 -10.70
N LEU A 21 -8.53 -0.26 -9.52
CA LEU A 21 -9.00 -0.90 -8.28
C LEU A 21 -10.48 -0.60 -8.03
N SER A 22 -10.93 0.62 -8.36
CA SER A 22 -12.35 0.96 -8.25
C SER A 22 -13.20 0.09 -9.17
N MET A 23 -12.70 -0.20 -10.37
CA MET A 23 -13.39 -1.09 -11.32
C MET A 23 -13.51 -2.51 -10.81
N LYS A 24 -12.65 -2.92 -9.89
CA LYS A 24 -12.69 -4.25 -9.26
C LYS A 24 -13.52 -4.29 -7.97
N GLY A 25 -14.20 -3.18 -7.66
CA GLY A 25 -15.12 -3.13 -6.53
C GLY A 25 -14.53 -2.63 -5.23
N PHE A 26 -13.30 -2.12 -5.23
CA PHE A 26 -12.70 -1.55 -4.03
C PHE A 26 -13.04 -0.07 -3.89
N GLU A 27 -13.14 0.39 -2.65
CA GLU A 27 -13.19 1.82 -2.36
C GLU A 27 -11.75 2.30 -2.18
N VAL A 28 -11.32 3.29 -2.97
CA VAL A 28 -9.92 3.68 -3.06
C VAL A 28 -9.72 5.12 -2.66
N MET A 29 -8.74 5.35 -1.79
CA MET A 29 -8.24 6.69 -1.47
C MET A 29 -6.78 6.76 -1.91
N ILE A 30 -6.39 7.86 -2.54
CA ILE A 30 -5.02 8.08 -2.99
C ILE A 30 -4.34 9.14 -2.13
N ASN A 31 -3.02 9.03 -1.98
CA ASN A 31 -2.21 9.97 -1.22
C ASN A 31 -0.85 10.14 -1.91
N SER A 32 -0.53 11.37 -2.29
CA SER A 32 0.72 11.67 -2.98
C SER A 32 1.84 12.15 -2.04
N ARG A 33 1.57 12.27 -0.74
CA ARG A 33 2.54 12.83 0.21
C ARG A 33 2.70 11.93 1.42
N GLY A 34 3.95 11.55 1.72
CA GLY A 34 4.25 10.70 2.85
C GLY A 34 3.79 11.26 4.19
N GLU A 35 3.91 12.58 4.39
CA GLU A 35 3.53 13.24 5.65
C GLU A 35 2.03 13.18 5.94
N ASN A 36 1.21 12.93 4.92
CA ASN A 36 -0.24 12.84 5.09
C ASN A 36 -0.73 11.42 5.33
N THR A 37 0.19 10.43 5.37
CA THR A 37 -0.20 9.02 5.44
C THR A 37 -0.98 8.70 6.71
N PHE A 38 -0.46 9.07 7.87
CA PHE A 38 -1.13 8.73 9.14
C PHE A 38 -2.47 9.44 9.32
N PRO A 39 -2.59 10.74 9.02
CA PRO A 39 -3.91 11.40 9.08
C PRO A 39 -4.93 10.78 8.14
N LYS A 40 -4.51 10.35 6.94
CA LYS A 40 -5.43 9.72 6.00
C LYS A 40 -5.85 8.33 6.46
N ILE A 41 -4.96 7.58 7.10
CA ILE A 41 -5.30 6.28 7.67
C ILE A 41 -6.36 6.45 8.77
N ASP A 42 -6.17 7.42 9.64
CA ASP A 42 -7.12 7.69 10.72
C ASP A 42 -8.50 8.07 10.17
N ALA A 43 -8.55 8.86 9.11
CA ALA A 43 -9.81 9.32 8.53
C ALA A 43 -10.49 8.25 7.68
N PHE A 44 -9.74 7.53 6.88
CA PHE A 44 -10.29 6.57 5.92
C PHE A 44 -10.48 5.17 6.50
N LYS A 45 -9.61 4.77 7.41
CA LYS A 45 -9.59 3.43 8.03
C LYS A 45 -9.53 2.33 6.98
N PRO A 46 -8.42 2.29 6.21
CA PRO A 46 -8.29 1.32 5.12
C PRO A 46 -8.20 -0.11 5.63
N ASP A 47 -8.62 -1.04 4.80
CA ASP A 47 -8.45 -2.47 5.04
C ASP A 47 -7.10 -2.96 4.54
N LEU A 48 -6.46 -2.21 3.65
CA LEU A 48 -5.17 -2.54 3.06
C LEU A 48 -4.49 -1.26 2.57
N ILE A 49 -3.16 -1.23 2.65
CA ILE A 49 -2.36 -0.10 2.20
C ILE A 49 -1.40 -0.56 1.12
N LEU A 50 -1.41 0.11 -0.03
CA LEU A 50 -0.40 -0.03 -1.08
C LEU A 50 0.56 1.14 -0.93
N LEU A 51 1.84 0.85 -0.68
CA LEU A 51 2.81 1.86 -0.26
C LEU A 51 4.08 1.77 -1.10
N ASP A 52 4.41 2.85 -1.81
CA ASP A 52 5.65 2.94 -2.55
C ASP A 52 6.85 2.98 -1.60
N VAL A 53 7.94 2.34 -1.99
CA VAL A 53 9.18 2.33 -1.21
C VAL A 53 9.79 3.74 -1.17
N LEU A 54 9.80 4.45 -2.30
CA LEU A 54 10.35 5.80 -2.38
C LEU A 54 9.26 6.82 -2.64
N ILE A 55 8.98 7.63 -1.62
CA ILE A 55 8.03 8.73 -1.70
C ILE A 55 8.84 10.01 -1.44
N SER A 56 8.61 11.07 -2.21
CA SER A 56 9.37 12.33 -2.08
C SER A 56 9.63 12.72 -0.64
N GLY A 57 10.89 12.72 -0.24
CA GLY A 57 11.33 13.08 1.11
C GLY A 57 11.08 12.03 2.18
N TYR A 58 10.51 10.88 1.84
CA TYR A 58 10.20 9.82 2.81
C TYR A 58 10.57 8.45 2.28
N ASP A 59 11.08 7.60 3.16
CA ASP A 59 11.30 6.18 2.86
C ASP A 59 10.04 5.42 3.27
N GLY A 60 9.33 4.84 2.30
CA GLY A 60 8.11 4.09 2.56
C GLY A 60 8.33 2.91 3.51
N ARG A 61 9.54 2.35 3.54
CA ARG A 61 9.85 1.25 4.45
C ARG A 61 9.77 1.70 5.91
N VAL A 62 10.22 2.92 6.20
CA VAL A 62 10.12 3.50 7.55
C VAL A 62 8.66 3.70 7.94
N ILE A 63 7.85 4.20 7.01
CA ILE A 63 6.41 4.36 7.23
C ILE A 63 5.78 3.00 7.54
N CYS A 64 6.13 1.98 6.77
CA CYS A 64 5.64 0.62 6.99
C CYS A 64 5.99 0.12 8.39
N LYS A 65 7.24 0.30 8.81
CA LYS A 65 7.69 -0.11 10.14
C LYS A 65 6.90 0.61 11.24
N GLN A 66 6.65 1.89 11.08
CA GLN A 66 5.85 2.65 12.03
C GLN A 66 4.43 2.12 12.11
N LEU A 67 3.81 1.82 10.97
CA LEU A 67 2.47 1.24 10.92
C LEU A 67 2.40 -0.09 11.65
N LYS A 68 3.39 -0.95 11.43
CA LYS A 68 3.43 -2.29 12.03
C LYS A 68 3.81 -2.26 13.51
N SER A 69 4.34 -1.15 13.99
CA SER A 69 4.71 -0.98 15.40
C SER A 69 3.60 -0.34 16.25
N ASP A 70 2.57 0.21 15.63
CA ASP A 70 1.46 0.88 16.31
C ASP A 70 0.28 -0.09 16.47
N ALA A 71 -0.20 -0.23 17.70
CA ALA A 71 -1.32 -1.13 18.01
C ALA A 71 -2.59 -0.80 17.21
N LYS A 72 -2.76 0.45 16.80
CA LYS A 72 -3.94 0.89 16.03
C LYS A 72 -3.88 0.49 14.56
N THR A 73 -2.68 0.28 14.00
CA THR A 73 -2.49 0.09 12.57
C THR A 73 -1.78 -1.22 12.21
N LYS A 74 -1.17 -1.90 13.17
CA LYS A 74 -0.38 -3.11 12.90
C LYS A 74 -1.17 -4.23 12.22
N HIS A 75 -2.48 -4.23 12.39
CA HIS A 75 -3.36 -5.24 11.80
C HIS A 75 -3.65 -5.00 10.32
N ILE A 76 -3.34 -3.81 9.82
CA ILE A 76 -3.62 -3.46 8.42
C ILE A 76 -2.52 -4.04 7.53
N PRO A 77 -2.86 -4.90 6.55
CA PRO A 77 -1.85 -5.43 5.63
C PRO A 77 -1.27 -4.32 4.76
N VAL A 78 0.06 -4.37 4.58
CA VAL A 78 0.80 -3.41 3.76
C VAL A 78 1.49 -4.16 2.64
N ILE A 79 1.17 -3.80 1.39
CA ILE A 79 1.86 -4.29 0.21
C ILE A 79 2.74 -3.14 -0.29
N MET A 80 4.05 -3.37 -0.34
CA MET A 80 4.97 -2.36 -0.88
C MET A 80 5.20 -2.59 -2.37
N PHE A 81 5.45 -1.50 -3.10
CA PHE A 81 5.76 -1.62 -4.51
C PHE A 81 6.89 -0.67 -4.89
N SER A 82 7.72 -1.10 -5.86
CA SER A 82 8.91 -0.34 -6.26
C SER A 82 9.40 -0.78 -7.63
N ALA A 83 10.02 0.16 -8.34
CA ALA A 83 10.74 -0.12 -9.59
C ALA A 83 12.12 -0.75 -9.33
N HIS A 84 12.59 -0.76 -8.09
CA HIS A 84 13.93 -1.25 -7.74
C HIS A 84 13.84 -2.69 -7.24
N PRO A 85 14.39 -3.67 -8.00
CA PRO A 85 14.32 -5.09 -7.59
C PRO A 85 14.97 -5.37 -6.24
N SER A 86 16.01 -4.62 -5.89
CA SER A 86 16.71 -4.81 -4.61
C SER A 86 15.86 -4.48 -3.40
N ALA A 87 14.78 -3.70 -3.57
CA ALA A 87 13.90 -3.37 -2.46
C ALA A 87 13.18 -4.60 -1.93
N ALA A 88 12.87 -5.58 -2.79
CA ALA A 88 12.14 -6.78 -2.40
C ALA A 88 12.83 -7.55 -1.28
N SER A 89 14.17 -7.55 -1.26
CA SER A 89 14.93 -8.30 -0.25
C SER A 89 14.90 -7.66 1.13
N THR A 90 14.51 -6.39 1.24
CA THR A 90 14.55 -5.66 2.51
C THR A 90 13.18 -5.36 3.10
N ILE A 91 12.10 -5.51 2.35
CA ILE A 91 10.77 -5.10 2.82
C ILE A 91 10.28 -5.92 4.02
N SER A 92 10.64 -7.20 4.09
CA SER A 92 10.23 -8.05 5.20
C SER A 92 10.82 -7.57 6.53
N ASP A 93 11.99 -6.94 6.52
CA ASP A 93 12.64 -6.38 7.71
C ASP A 93 11.81 -5.23 8.30
N TYR A 94 10.94 -4.62 7.50
CA TYR A 94 10.10 -3.50 7.91
C TYR A 94 8.65 -3.92 8.16
N GLY A 95 8.37 -5.23 8.07
CA GLY A 95 7.07 -5.78 8.40
C GLY A 95 6.04 -5.77 7.28
N ALA A 96 6.45 -5.48 6.04
CA ALA A 96 5.54 -5.52 4.90
C ALA A 96 5.02 -6.96 4.66
N ASP A 97 3.76 -7.06 4.28
CA ASP A 97 3.11 -8.34 4.08
C ASP A 97 3.37 -8.94 2.69
N ASP A 98 3.61 -8.09 1.69
CA ASP A 98 3.92 -8.52 0.34
C ASP A 98 4.63 -7.42 -0.43
N PHE A 99 5.07 -7.74 -1.65
CA PHE A 99 5.79 -6.83 -2.52
C PHE A 99 5.33 -7.00 -3.97
N ILE A 100 5.26 -5.87 -4.70
CA ILE A 100 4.97 -5.86 -6.14
C ILE A 100 6.02 -5.03 -6.84
N SER A 101 6.63 -5.59 -7.91
CA SER A 101 7.59 -4.86 -8.74
C SER A 101 6.87 -3.97 -9.75
N LYS A 102 7.40 -2.79 -10.00
CA LYS A 102 6.96 -1.92 -11.10
C LYS A 102 7.79 -2.23 -12.34
N PRO A 103 7.23 -2.23 -13.52
CA PRO A 103 5.80 -2.14 -13.81
C PRO A 103 5.08 -3.43 -13.42
N PHE A 104 3.83 -3.30 -12.97
CA PHE A 104 3.03 -4.45 -12.56
C PHE A 104 1.84 -4.64 -13.50
N ASP A 105 1.34 -5.88 -13.59
CA ASP A 105 0.08 -6.10 -14.27
C ASP A 105 -1.08 -6.11 -13.28
N LEU A 106 -2.26 -5.75 -13.76
CA LEU A 106 -3.44 -5.60 -12.92
C LEU A 106 -3.84 -6.91 -12.25
N ASP A 107 -3.75 -8.03 -12.99
CA ASP A 107 -4.17 -9.33 -12.44
C ASP A 107 -3.31 -9.73 -11.25
N ASN A 108 -2.00 -9.51 -11.34
CA ASN A 108 -1.09 -9.79 -10.24
C ASN A 108 -1.36 -8.90 -9.04
N LEU A 109 -1.61 -7.60 -9.28
CA LEU A 109 -1.94 -6.65 -8.23
C LEU A 109 -3.21 -7.07 -7.49
N VAL A 110 -4.28 -7.34 -8.22
CA VAL A 110 -5.57 -7.72 -7.64
C VAL A 110 -5.46 -9.04 -6.88
N LYS A 111 -4.71 -10.00 -7.42
CA LYS A 111 -4.49 -11.28 -6.77
C LYS A 111 -3.81 -11.13 -5.41
N LYS A 112 -2.77 -10.30 -5.35
CA LYS A 112 -2.05 -10.06 -4.09
C LYS A 112 -2.91 -9.28 -3.09
N VAL A 113 -3.68 -8.30 -3.56
CA VAL A 113 -4.61 -7.55 -2.72
C VAL A 113 -5.64 -8.49 -2.11
N ASN A 114 -6.28 -9.32 -2.93
CA ASN A 114 -7.31 -10.26 -2.46
C ASN A 114 -6.72 -11.25 -1.45
N LYS A 115 -5.51 -11.75 -1.72
CA LYS A 115 -4.85 -12.69 -0.81
C LYS A 115 -4.64 -12.08 0.58
N GLN A 116 -4.15 -10.84 0.65
CA GLN A 116 -3.89 -10.18 1.92
C GLN A 116 -5.18 -9.83 2.65
N LEU A 117 -6.20 -9.38 1.93
CA LEU A 117 -7.50 -9.11 2.53
C LEU A 117 -8.11 -10.37 3.12
N GLU A 118 -7.98 -11.50 2.43
CA GLU A 118 -8.48 -12.79 2.89
C GLU A 118 -7.80 -13.25 4.18
N ILE A 119 -6.46 -13.14 4.23
CA ILE A 119 -5.68 -13.53 5.40
C ILE A 119 -6.04 -12.68 6.62
N HIS A 120 -6.27 -11.39 6.44
CA HIS A 120 -6.45 -10.44 7.55
C HIS A 120 -7.90 -10.18 7.92
N HIS A 121 -8.87 -10.79 7.24
CA HIS A 121 -10.30 -10.59 7.49
C HIS A 121 -10.92 -11.65 8.40
N ASN A 122 -10.13 -12.53 8.90
CA ASN A 122 -10.65 -13.57 9.79
C ASN A 122 -10.62 -13.13 11.25
#